data_29b3cc32079586da9b5b2ff7e8794570
#
_entry.id   29b3cc32079586da9b5b2ff7e8794570
#
_cell.length_a   1.000
_cell.length_b   1.000
_cell.length_c   1.000
_cell.angle_alpha   90.00
_cell.angle_beta   90.00
_cell.angle_gamma   90.00
#
_symmetry.space_group_name_H-M   'P 1'
#
loop_
_entity.id
_entity.type
_entity.pdbx_description
1 polymer ?
#
loop_
_entity_poly.entity_id
_entity_poly.type
_entity_poly.pdbx_seq_one_letter_code
_entity_poly.pdbx_strand_id
1 'polypeptide(L)'
;MLMDVVIDDVDVPEDGSERIDHVADLLTRIAGGDQAAFARLYDMLASRVFGLILRVLVDRAQSEEVLQEVFLEVWQSADRFAPNKGQGRGWVLTIAHRRAVDRVRSAQASADRDARIGFRDLDVAHDGVAEQVELRIEGRRVAKAVATLPEAQREAITLAYFGGYSQSEIAALVGAPLGTIKTRMRDGLSRLRTEMGVTS
;
A
#
# COMPACT_ATOMS: atom_id res chain seq x y z
N MET A 1 -10.63 6.61 -56.10
CA MET A 1 -9.23 6.36 -55.90
C MET A 1 -9.01 6.37 -54.40
N LEU A 2 -9.30 5.20 -53.78
CA LEU A 2 -9.20 4.96 -52.34
C LEU A 2 -7.75 4.66 -52.01
N MET A 3 -7.28 5.35 -51.04
CA MET A 3 -5.95 5.16 -50.48
C MET A 3 -6.07 4.31 -49.21
N ASP A 4 -5.67 3.04 -49.33
CA ASP A 4 -5.56 2.09 -48.23
C ASP A 4 -4.49 2.61 -47.24
N VAL A 5 -4.92 2.91 -46.01
CA VAL A 5 -3.98 3.11 -44.87
C VAL A 5 -3.82 1.74 -44.24
N VAL A 6 -2.68 1.12 -44.50
CA VAL A 6 -2.19 -0.06 -43.80
C VAL A 6 -1.85 0.39 -42.38
N ILE A 7 -2.60 -0.06 -41.41
CA ILE A 7 -2.23 0.06 -40.00
C ILE A 7 -1.21 -1.04 -39.75
N ASP A 8 0.06 -0.65 -39.61
CA ASP A 8 1.13 -1.52 -39.19
C ASP A 8 0.79 -2.17 -37.84
N ASP A 9 0.79 -3.50 -37.87
CA ASP A 9 0.73 -4.39 -36.72
C ASP A 9 1.85 -4.00 -35.75
N VAL A 10 1.49 -3.35 -34.65
CA VAL A 10 2.42 -3.18 -33.53
C VAL A 10 2.52 -4.55 -32.86
N ASP A 11 3.57 -5.24 -33.21
CA ASP A 11 4.05 -6.48 -32.62
C ASP A 11 4.19 -6.27 -31.10
N VAL A 12 3.20 -6.72 -30.34
CA VAL A 12 3.25 -6.79 -28.88
C VAL A 12 3.98 -8.08 -28.58
N PRO A 13 5.22 -8.04 -28.07
CA PRO A 13 5.93 -9.26 -27.73
C PRO A 13 5.14 -9.99 -26.63
N GLU A 14 4.56 -11.12 -26.97
CA GLU A 14 4.13 -12.16 -26.03
C GLU A 14 5.40 -12.81 -25.43
N ASP A 15 6.11 -12.06 -24.59
CA ASP A 15 7.18 -12.65 -23.79
C ASP A 15 6.62 -13.03 -22.42
N GLY A 16 6.40 -14.34 -22.24
CA GLY A 16 6.18 -15.02 -20.97
C GLY A 16 7.43 -15.04 -20.11
N SER A 17 8.26 -14.00 -20.21
CA SER A 17 9.39 -13.76 -19.33
C SER A 17 8.84 -13.49 -17.93
N GLU A 18 9.23 -14.30 -16.97
CA GLU A 18 9.10 -14.04 -15.53
C GLU A 18 9.38 -12.55 -15.32
N ARG A 19 8.36 -11.79 -14.90
CA ARG A 19 8.56 -10.37 -14.57
C ARG A 19 9.51 -10.33 -13.40
N ILE A 20 10.78 -10.13 -13.69
CA ILE A 20 11.84 -10.01 -12.69
C ILE A 20 11.38 -8.95 -11.69
N ASP A 21 11.15 -9.36 -10.45
CA ASP A 21 10.82 -8.42 -9.38
C ASP A 21 12.09 -7.63 -9.02
N HIS A 22 12.35 -6.56 -9.76
CA HIS A 22 13.50 -5.69 -9.54
C HIS A 22 13.61 -5.21 -8.09
N VAL A 23 12.49 -5.08 -7.39
CA VAL A 23 12.49 -4.70 -5.98
C VAL A 23 12.99 -5.85 -5.11
N ALA A 24 12.64 -7.09 -5.43
CA ALA A 24 13.14 -8.27 -4.73
C ALA A 24 14.67 -8.44 -4.90
N ASP A 25 15.19 -8.19 -6.12
CA ASP A 25 16.64 -8.18 -6.35
C ASP A 25 17.34 -7.10 -5.53
N LEU A 26 16.82 -5.87 -5.54
CA LEU A 26 17.38 -4.79 -4.74
C LEU A 26 17.37 -5.12 -3.24
N LEU A 27 16.28 -5.69 -2.70
CA LEU A 27 16.20 -6.09 -1.29
C LEU A 27 17.21 -7.16 -0.94
N THR A 28 17.45 -8.13 -1.83
CA THR A 28 18.48 -9.17 -1.63
C THR A 28 19.89 -8.55 -1.55
N ARG A 29 20.18 -7.56 -2.40
CA ARG A 29 21.47 -6.84 -2.39
C ARG A 29 21.62 -5.96 -1.15
N ILE A 30 20.52 -5.31 -0.72
CA ILE A 30 20.49 -4.50 0.52
C ILE A 30 20.77 -5.37 1.73
N ALA A 31 20.25 -6.60 1.78
CA ALA A 31 20.57 -7.56 2.83
C ALA A 31 22.07 -7.89 2.90
N GLY A 32 22.80 -7.76 1.79
CA GLY A 32 24.25 -7.84 1.71
C GLY A 32 24.99 -6.53 2.01
N GLY A 33 24.29 -5.46 2.39
CA GLY A 33 24.88 -4.15 2.72
C GLY A 33 25.16 -3.24 1.51
N ASP A 34 24.53 -3.50 0.35
CA ASP A 34 24.70 -2.69 -0.86
C ASP A 34 23.95 -1.35 -0.76
N GLN A 35 24.70 -0.29 -0.48
CA GLN A 35 24.17 1.08 -0.39
C GLN A 35 23.66 1.62 -1.73
N ALA A 36 24.25 1.21 -2.86
CA ALA A 36 23.77 1.65 -4.17
C ALA A 36 22.42 1.01 -4.53
N ALA A 37 22.20 -0.25 -4.14
CA ALA A 37 20.90 -0.89 -4.25
C ALA A 37 19.86 -0.19 -3.38
N PHE A 38 20.22 0.24 -2.17
CA PHE A 38 19.34 0.99 -1.29
C PHE A 38 18.94 2.35 -1.89
N ALA A 39 19.89 3.11 -2.41
CA ALA A 39 19.59 4.39 -3.08
C ALA A 39 18.60 4.19 -4.25
N ARG A 40 18.81 3.17 -5.08
CA ARG A 40 17.89 2.83 -6.18
C ARG A 40 16.52 2.44 -5.69
N LEU A 41 16.42 1.65 -4.62
CA LEU A 41 15.15 1.28 -4.01
C LEU A 41 14.40 2.51 -3.51
N TYR A 42 15.12 3.42 -2.85
CA TYR A 42 14.57 4.69 -2.37
C TYR A 42 13.99 5.51 -3.53
N ASP A 43 14.76 5.75 -4.58
CA ASP A 43 14.33 6.51 -5.76
C ASP A 43 13.08 5.89 -6.42
N MET A 44 13.01 4.55 -6.46
CA MET A 44 11.88 3.84 -7.06
C MET A 44 10.60 3.86 -6.22
N LEU A 45 10.70 3.90 -4.90
CA LEU A 45 9.56 3.65 -4.02
C LEU A 45 9.19 4.81 -3.10
N ALA A 46 10.06 5.81 -2.87
CA ALA A 46 9.85 6.86 -1.88
C ALA A 46 8.52 7.61 -2.08
N SER A 47 8.21 8.04 -3.30
CA SER A 47 6.95 8.73 -3.60
C SER A 47 5.71 7.88 -3.33
N ARG A 48 5.77 6.60 -3.67
CA ARG A 48 4.65 5.66 -3.42
C ARG A 48 4.46 5.38 -1.95
N VAL A 49 5.56 5.15 -1.24
CA VAL A 49 5.58 4.95 0.21
C VAL A 49 5.06 6.18 0.92
N PHE A 50 5.56 7.36 0.55
CA PHE A 50 5.10 8.63 1.10
C PHE A 50 3.60 8.86 0.86
N GLY A 51 3.12 8.63 -0.37
CA GLY A 51 1.71 8.76 -0.72
C GLY A 51 0.81 7.82 0.07
N LEU A 52 1.27 6.60 0.39
CA LEU A 52 0.55 5.67 1.26
C LEU A 52 0.50 6.21 2.70
N ILE A 53 1.64 6.62 3.26
CA ILE A 53 1.74 7.14 4.62
C ILE A 53 0.87 8.39 4.79
N LEU A 54 0.95 9.33 3.84
CA LEU A 54 0.18 10.57 3.88
C LEU A 54 -1.33 10.35 3.88
N ARG A 55 -1.82 9.31 3.18
CA ARG A 55 -3.25 8.93 3.22
C ARG A 55 -3.70 8.43 4.58
N VAL A 56 -2.80 7.84 5.35
CA VAL A 56 -3.10 7.29 6.68
C VAL A 56 -2.98 8.38 7.75
N LEU A 57 -1.92 9.20 7.69
CA LEU A 57 -1.63 10.20 8.73
C LEU A 57 -2.30 11.55 8.48
N VAL A 58 -2.55 11.92 7.20
CA VAL A 58 -3.11 13.24 6.79
C VAL A 58 -2.26 14.43 7.26
N ASP A 59 -1.05 14.18 7.72
CA ASP A 59 -0.08 15.16 8.22
C ASP A 59 1.23 14.97 7.46
N ARG A 60 1.66 16.01 6.72
CA ARG A 60 2.83 15.95 5.87
C ARG A 60 4.12 15.78 6.66
N ALA A 61 4.29 16.55 7.75
CA ALA A 61 5.50 16.51 8.55
C ALA A 61 5.70 15.13 9.21
N GLN A 62 4.64 14.60 9.82
CA GLN A 62 4.68 13.25 10.38
C GLN A 62 4.89 12.18 9.30
N SER A 63 4.35 12.40 8.09
CA SER A 63 4.54 11.45 6.98
C SER A 63 6.00 11.41 6.50
N GLU A 64 6.70 12.55 6.49
CA GLU A 64 8.11 12.62 6.16
C GLU A 64 8.98 11.91 7.21
N GLU A 65 8.67 12.04 8.49
CA GLU A 65 9.33 11.29 9.57
C GLU A 65 9.11 9.78 9.42
N VAL A 66 7.86 9.36 9.22
CA VAL A 66 7.53 7.93 9.06
C VAL A 66 8.15 7.36 7.79
N LEU A 67 8.28 8.14 6.71
CA LEU A 67 8.99 7.72 5.50
C LEU A 67 10.45 7.34 5.82
N GLN A 68 11.15 8.17 6.60
CA GLN A 68 12.53 7.91 7.01
C GLN A 68 12.61 6.65 7.88
N GLU A 69 11.69 6.49 8.84
CA GLU A 69 11.61 5.28 9.68
C GLU A 69 11.39 4.01 8.85
N VAL A 70 10.53 4.07 7.83
CA VAL A 70 10.27 2.95 6.93
C VAL A 70 11.51 2.53 6.17
N PHE A 71 12.23 3.47 5.55
CA PHE A 71 13.44 3.12 4.80
C PHE A 71 14.59 2.68 5.71
N LEU A 72 14.68 3.22 6.92
CA LEU A 72 15.63 2.72 7.93
C LEU A 72 15.29 1.27 8.31
N GLU A 73 14.01 0.95 8.52
CA GLU A 73 13.60 -0.44 8.81
C GLU A 73 13.85 -1.36 7.63
N VAL A 74 13.60 -0.91 6.40
CA VAL A 74 13.93 -1.68 5.18
C VAL A 74 15.43 -2.00 5.14
N TRP A 75 16.30 -1.03 5.40
CA TRP A 75 17.74 -1.25 5.47
C TRP A 75 18.12 -2.28 6.53
N GLN A 76 17.54 -2.17 7.72
CA GLN A 76 17.87 -3.03 8.86
C GLN A 76 17.28 -4.44 8.78
N SER A 77 16.22 -4.63 7.98
CA SER A 77 15.46 -5.89 7.97
C SER A 77 15.32 -6.53 6.59
N ALA A 78 16.10 -6.07 5.59
CA ALA A 78 16.08 -6.61 4.24
C ALA A 78 16.39 -8.12 4.19
N ASP A 79 17.17 -8.63 5.14
CA ASP A 79 17.48 -10.05 5.34
C ASP A 79 16.25 -10.90 5.67
N ARG A 80 15.17 -10.28 6.17
CA ARG A 80 13.89 -10.96 6.49
C ARG A 80 12.98 -11.06 5.29
N PHE A 81 13.29 -10.37 4.21
CA PHE A 81 12.52 -10.49 2.97
C PHE A 81 12.70 -11.89 2.38
N ALA A 82 11.60 -12.54 2.06
CA ALA A 82 11.59 -13.87 1.45
C ALA A 82 10.85 -13.80 0.11
N PRO A 83 11.54 -13.90 -1.04
CA PRO A 83 10.93 -13.77 -2.37
C PRO A 83 9.79 -14.78 -2.63
N ASN A 84 9.89 -15.98 -2.02
CA ASN A 84 8.87 -17.03 -2.12
C ASN A 84 7.57 -16.70 -1.35
N LYS A 85 7.54 -15.65 -0.53
CA LYS A 85 6.36 -15.25 0.26
C LYS A 85 5.62 -14.04 -0.32
N GLY A 86 6.14 -13.43 -1.38
CA GLY A 86 5.50 -12.30 -2.03
C GLY A 86 6.48 -11.36 -2.72
N GLN A 87 5.91 -10.35 -3.36
CA GLN A 87 6.66 -9.35 -4.11
C GLN A 87 7.39 -8.36 -3.17
N GLY A 88 8.60 -7.96 -3.54
CA GLY A 88 9.41 -7.02 -2.77
C GLY A 88 8.72 -5.68 -2.53
N ARG A 89 8.02 -5.14 -3.55
CA ARG A 89 7.22 -3.92 -3.41
C ARG A 89 6.14 -4.06 -2.33
N GLY A 90 5.40 -5.18 -2.33
CA GLY A 90 4.36 -5.46 -1.34
C GLY A 90 4.91 -5.52 0.08
N TRP A 91 6.11 -6.08 0.24
CA TRP A 91 6.79 -6.15 1.53
C TRP A 91 7.14 -4.76 2.08
N VAL A 92 7.72 -3.87 1.26
CA VAL A 92 8.02 -2.48 1.64
C VAL A 92 6.75 -1.71 1.99
N LEU A 93 5.70 -1.82 1.16
CA LEU A 93 4.42 -1.14 1.43
C LEU A 93 3.73 -1.66 2.70
N THR A 94 3.91 -2.93 3.06
CA THR A 94 3.42 -3.49 4.32
C THR A 94 4.12 -2.86 5.53
N ILE A 95 5.44 -2.65 5.46
CA ILE A 95 6.19 -1.94 6.49
C ILE A 95 5.66 -0.50 6.62
N ALA A 96 5.50 0.20 5.49
CA ALA A 96 5.02 1.57 5.46
C ALA A 96 3.62 1.71 6.09
N HIS A 97 2.69 0.86 5.71
CA HIS A 97 1.34 0.86 6.26
C HIS A 97 1.35 0.60 7.77
N ARG A 98 2.09 -0.43 8.22
CA ARG A 98 2.22 -0.75 9.65
C ARG A 98 2.76 0.44 10.44
N ARG A 99 3.84 1.10 9.97
CA ARG A 99 4.42 2.27 10.64
C ARG A 99 3.44 3.44 10.71
N ALA A 100 2.72 3.72 9.63
CA ALA A 100 1.71 4.77 9.61
C ALA A 100 0.58 4.48 10.61
N VAL A 101 0.07 3.25 10.65
CA VAL A 101 -0.97 2.82 11.60
C VAL A 101 -0.47 2.90 13.04
N ASP A 102 0.76 2.46 13.33
CA ASP A 102 1.34 2.55 14.67
C ASP A 102 1.48 4.01 15.14
N ARG A 103 1.81 4.94 14.22
CA ARG A 103 1.86 6.38 14.50
C ARG A 103 0.46 6.93 14.86
N VAL A 104 -0.59 6.57 14.10
CA VAL A 104 -1.99 6.95 14.41
C VAL A 104 -2.39 6.45 15.80
N ARG A 105 -2.12 5.17 16.10
CA ARG A 105 -2.45 4.57 17.41
C ARG A 105 -1.71 5.25 18.55
N SER A 106 -0.44 5.56 18.36
CA SER A 106 0.35 6.28 19.36
C SER A 106 -0.22 7.68 19.61
N ALA A 107 -0.62 8.40 18.58
CA ALA A 107 -1.24 9.72 18.68
C ALA A 107 -2.60 9.64 19.39
N GLN A 108 -3.43 8.65 19.05
CA GLN A 108 -4.72 8.41 19.74
C GLN A 108 -4.53 8.07 21.21
N ALA A 109 -3.58 7.17 21.54
CA ALA A 109 -3.30 6.82 22.94
C ALA A 109 -2.74 8.00 23.75
N SER A 110 -2.08 8.97 23.11
CA SER A 110 -1.67 10.22 23.75
C SER A 110 -2.85 11.18 23.92
N ALA A 111 -3.71 11.32 22.89
CA ALA A 111 -4.90 12.16 22.93
C ALA A 111 -5.93 11.66 23.96
N ASP A 112 -6.11 10.35 24.12
CA ASP A 112 -6.98 9.74 25.14
C ASP A 112 -6.49 10.02 26.57
N ARG A 113 -5.18 10.21 26.74
CA ARG A 113 -4.59 10.64 28.02
C ARG A 113 -4.78 12.13 28.29
N ASP A 114 -4.83 12.95 27.24
CA ASP A 114 -4.93 14.42 27.32
C ASP A 114 -6.34 14.97 27.17
N ALA A 115 -7.38 14.12 27.10
CA ALA A 115 -8.81 14.41 27.07
C ALA A 115 -9.48 14.89 25.77
N ARG A 116 -10.54 14.16 25.42
CA ARG A 116 -11.83 14.67 24.91
C ARG A 116 -11.77 15.83 23.94
N ILE A 117 -11.54 15.61 22.64
CA ILE A 117 -12.14 16.47 21.59
C ILE A 117 -12.06 15.80 20.20
N GLY A 118 -13.25 15.59 19.59
CA GLY A 118 -13.55 15.85 18.19
C GLY A 118 -12.94 14.95 17.11
N PHE A 119 -13.79 14.14 16.49
CA PHE A 119 -13.57 13.59 15.15
C PHE A 119 -13.26 14.71 14.17
N ARG A 120 -12.17 14.59 13.40
CA ARG A 120 -11.88 15.44 12.26
C ARG A 120 -12.22 14.72 10.97
N ASP A 121 -13.06 15.37 10.16
CA ASP A 121 -13.32 15.04 8.77
C ASP A 121 -12.03 15.12 7.93
N LEU A 122 -11.81 14.09 7.11
CA LEU A 122 -10.60 13.93 6.29
C LEU A 122 -10.82 14.50 4.89
N ASP A 123 -10.51 15.80 4.73
CA ASP A 123 -10.37 16.39 3.41
C ASP A 123 -8.88 16.43 3.03
N VAL A 124 -8.48 15.65 2.01
CA VAL A 124 -7.09 15.53 1.56
C VAL A 124 -6.84 16.48 0.41
N ALA A 125 -6.20 17.61 0.68
CA ALA A 125 -5.68 18.50 -0.36
C ALA A 125 -4.38 17.92 -0.98
N HIS A 126 -4.33 17.86 -2.31
CA HIS A 126 -3.21 17.32 -3.08
C HIS A 126 -2.49 18.41 -3.86
N ASP A 127 -1.18 18.53 -3.69
CA ASP A 127 -0.34 19.33 -4.57
C ASP A 127 0.92 18.55 -5.01
N GLY A 128 1.14 18.41 -6.34
CA GLY A 128 2.31 17.74 -6.93
C GLY A 128 2.04 17.10 -8.31
N VAL A 129 2.61 17.64 -9.43
CA VAL A 129 1.94 17.58 -10.74
C VAL A 129 2.30 16.44 -11.72
N ALA A 130 3.41 15.75 -11.68
CA ALA A 130 3.77 14.79 -12.73
C ALA A 130 3.83 13.31 -12.29
N GLU A 131 4.41 12.99 -11.17
CA GLU A 131 4.49 11.64 -10.59
C GLU A 131 3.15 11.15 -10.04
N GLN A 132 2.23 12.09 -9.82
CA GLN A 132 0.87 11.88 -9.35
C GLN A 132 -0.06 11.22 -10.36
N VAL A 133 0.21 11.24 -11.67
CA VAL A 133 -0.72 10.67 -12.67
C VAL A 133 -0.74 9.15 -12.56
N GLU A 134 0.41 8.51 -12.44
CA GLU A 134 0.50 7.05 -12.33
C GLU A 134 -0.01 6.56 -10.95
N LEU A 135 0.34 7.27 -9.88
CA LEU A 135 -0.21 7.03 -8.54
C LEU A 135 -1.73 7.26 -8.47
N ARG A 136 -2.26 8.25 -9.21
CA ARG A 136 -3.70 8.48 -9.32
C ARG A 136 -4.40 7.37 -10.10
N ILE A 137 -3.79 6.84 -11.16
CA ILE A 137 -4.36 5.73 -11.95
C ILE A 137 -4.39 4.46 -11.10
N GLU A 138 -3.29 4.10 -10.44
CA GLU A 138 -3.23 2.95 -9.53
C GLU A 138 -4.18 3.14 -8.33
N GLY A 139 -4.21 4.32 -7.72
CA GLY A 139 -5.11 4.65 -6.62
C GLY A 139 -6.59 4.57 -7.01
N ARG A 140 -6.97 5.04 -8.20
CA ARG A 140 -8.33 4.91 -8.75
C ARG A 140 -8.68 3.46 -9.04
N ARG A 141 -7.72 2.68 -9.54
CA ARG A 141 -7.91 1.24 -9.82
C ARG A 141 -8.17 0.47 -8.53
N VAL A 142 -7.39 0.72 -7.48
CA VAL A 142 -7.60 0.14 -6.14
C VAL A 142 -8.93 0.60 -5.55
N ALA A 143 -9.23 1.90 -5.60
CA ALA A 143 -10.49 2.44 -5.08
C ALA A 143 -11.71 1.84 -5.80
N LYS A 144 -11.62 1.67 -7.12
CA LYS A 144 -12.66 1.00 -7.93
C LYS A 144 -12.82 -0.46 -7.49
N ALA A 145 -11.72 -1.21 -7.37
CA ALA A 145 -11.74 -2.60 -6.93
C ALA A 145 -12.29 -2.74 -5.50
N VAL A 146 -11.95 -1.83 -4.59
CA VAL A 146 -12.54 -1.81 -3.23
C VAL A 146 -14.05 -1.51 -3.29
N ALA A 147 -14.49 -0.63 -4.18
CA ALA A 147 -15.90 -0.29 -4.33
C ALA A 147 -16.76 -1.46 -4.84
N THR A 148 -16.20 -2.42 -5.58
CA THR A 148 -16.90 -3.62 -6.05
C THR A 148 -17.08 -4.70 -4.97
N LEU A 149 -16.36 -4.61 -3.85
CA LEU A 149 -16.49 -5.55 -2.75
C LEU A 149 -17.88 -5.51 -2.12
N PRO A 150 -18.42 -6.65 -1.66
CA PRO A 150 -19.57 -6.67 -0.77
C PRO A 150 -19.36 -5.74 0.44
N GLU A 151 -20.40 -5.02 0.82
CA GLU A 151 -20.33 -3.97 1.85
C GLU A 151 -19.59 -4.39 3.12
N ALA A 152 -19.93 -5.55 3.69
CA ALA A 152 -19.28 -6.04 4.90
C ALA A 152 -17.78 -6.37 4.75
N GLN A 153 -17.32 -6.73 3.54
CA GLN A 153 -15.91 -6.96 3.24
C GLN A 153 -15.19 -5.62 3.05
N ARG A 154 -15.82 -4.70 2.31
CA ARG A 154 -15.32 -3.34 2.10
C ARG A 154 -15.16 -2.60 3.41
N GLU A 155 -16.18 -2.63 4.29
CA GLU A 155 -16.13 -2.01 5.62
C GLU A 155 -14.96 -2.55 6.44
N ALA A 156 -14.83 -3.88 6.58
CA ALA A 156 -13.74 -4.49 7.34
C ALA A 156 -12.35 -4.12 6.80
N ILE A 157 -12.18 -4.10 5.48
CA ILE A 157 -10.90 -3.72 4.83
C ILE A 157 -10.63 -2.23 5.02
N THR A 158 -11.64 -1.37 4.87
CA THR A 158 -11.49 0.08 5.04
C THR A 158 -11.11 0.42 6.48
N LEU A 159 -11.77 -0.14 7.47
CA LEU A 159 -11.44 0.06 8.88
C LEU A 159 -10.03 -0.44 9.22
N ALA A 160 -9.64 -1.62 8.70
CA ALA A 160 -8.31 -2.15 8.96
C ALA A 160 -7.21 -1.31 8.29
N TYR A 161 -7.41 -0.96 7.00
CA TYR A 161 -6.35 -0.40 6.17
C TYR A 161 -6.22 1.12 6.30
N PHE A 162 -7.33 1.83 6.38
CA PHE A 162 -7.34 3.31 6.48
C PHE A 162 -7.61 3.78 7.91
N GLY A 163 -8.43 3.06 8.67
CA GLY A 163 -8.71 3.39 10.07
C GLY A 163 -7.69 2.85 11.07
N GLY A 164 -6.81 1.96 10.65
CA GLY A 164 -5.78 1.38 11.52
C GLY A 164 -6.32 0.43 12.60
N TYR A 165 -7.59 0.04 12.54
CA TYR A 165 -8.18 -0.84 13.54
C TYR A 165 -7.68 -2.28 13.41
N SER A 166 -7.39 -2.91 14.54
CA SER A 166 -7.15 -4.35 14.60
C SER A 166 -8.43 -5.13 14.31
N GLN A 167 -8.30 -6.39 13.93
CA GLN A 167 -9.48 -7.24 13.67
C GLN A 167 -10.39 -7.38 14.90
N SER A 168 -9.84 -7.34 16.11
CA SER A 168 -10.61 -7.36 17.36
C SER A 168 -11.36 -6.05 17.61
N GLU A 169 -10.74 -4.91 17.31
CA GLU A 169 -11.40 -3.60 17.41
C GLU A 169 -12.50 -3.48 16.35
N ILE A 170 -12.26 -3.94 15.11
CA ILE A 170 -13.30 -3.99 14.07
C ILE A 170 -14.47 -4.88 14.51
N ALA A 171 -14.18 -6.05 15.10
CA ALA A 171 -15.22 -6.94 15.61
C ALA A 171 -16.12 -6.26 16.66
N ALA A 172 -15.51 -5.51 17.56
CA ALA A 172 -16.24 -4.72 18.57
C ALA A 172 -17.04 -3.57 17.94
N LEU A 173 -16.45 -2.85 16.98
CA LEU A 173 -17.06 -1.70 16.31
C LEU A 173 -18.29 -2.07 15.48
N VAL A 174 -18.21 -3.16 14.70
CA VAL A 174 -19.30 -3.61 13.81
C VAL A 174 -20.23 -4.62 14.47
N GLY A 175 -20.01 -4.97 15.74
CA GLY A 175 -20.85 -5.93 16.47
C GLY A 175 -20.81 -7.35 15.90
N ALA A 176 -19.69 -7.79 15.31
CA ALA A 176 -19.56 -9.10 14.69
C ALA A 176 -18.48 -9.96 15.38
N PRO A 177 -18.62 -11.30 15.37
CA PRO A 177 -17.59 -12.19 15.92
C PRO A 177 -16.24 -11.99 15.22
N LEU A 178 -15.12 -12.07 15.96
CA LEU A 178 -13.75 -11.95 15.43
C LEU A 178 -13.49 -12.91 14.25
N GLY A 179 -14.01 -14.15 14.33
CA GLY A 179 -13.90 -15.12 13.24
C GLY A 179 -14.57 -14.65 11.96
N THR A 180 -15.70 -13.94 12.07
CA THR A 180 -16.41 -13.34 10.95
C THR A 180 -15.58 -12.23 10.31
N ILE A 181 -14.95 -11.37 11.11
CA ILE A 181 -14.07 -10.31 10.58
C ILE A 181 -12.87 -10.90 9.86
N LYS A 182 -12.21 -11.91 10.44
CA LYS A 182 -11.11 -12.63 9.78
C LYS A 182 -11.52 -13.18 8.43
N THR A 183 -12.68 -13.78 8.33
CA THR A 183 -13.22 -14.33 7.07
C THR A 183 -13.54 -13.22 6.07
N ARG A 184 -14.24 -12.16 6.48
CA ARG A 184 -14.55 -11.00 5.62
C ARG A 184 -13.30 -10.39 5.03
N MET A 185 -12.26 -10.17 5.83
CA MET A 185 -10.99 -9.62 5.39
C MET A 185 -10.25 -10.56 4.42
N ARG A 186 -10.15 -11.85 4.76
CA ARG A 186 -9.50 -12.84 3.88
C ARG A 186 -10.19 -12.90 2.53
N ASP A 187 -11.50 -13.02 2.52
CA ASP A 187 -12.28 -13.20 1.30
C ASP A 187 -12.28 -11.89 0.47
N GLY A 188 -12.35 -10.73 1.12
CA GLY A 188 -12.25 -9.43 0.46
C GLY A 188 -10.87 -9.21 -0.17
N LEU A 189 -9.79 -9.52 0.54
CA LEU A 189 -8.42 -9.43 0.01
C LEU A 189 -8.18 -10.41 -1.14
N SER A 190 -8.76 -11.63 -1.06
CA SER A 190 -8.70 -12.60 -2.15
C SER A 190 -9.38 -12.07 -3.42
N ARG A 191 -10.57 -11.48 -3.29
CA ARG A 191 -11.29 -10.86 -4.41
C ARG A 191 -10.51 -9.69 -5.02
N LEU A 192 -9.97 -8.80 -4.19
CA LEU A 192 -9.13 -7.69 -4.66
C LEU A 192 -7.92 -8.19 -5.44
N ARG A 193 -7.25 -9.25 -4.95
CA ARG A 193 -6.11 -9.85 -5.64
C ARG A 193 -6.49 -10.36 -7.02
N THR A 194 -7.61 -11.06 -7.14
CA THR A 194 -8.13 -11.57 -8.42
C THR A 194 -8.49 -10.42 -9.37
N GLU A 195 -9.20 -9.40 -8.88
CA GLU A 195 -9.65 -8.28 -9.70
C GLU A 195 -8.50 -7.39 -10.19
N MET A 196 -7.44 -7.29 -9.38
CA MET A 196 -6.25 -6.53 -9.75
C MET A 196 -5.26 -7.32 -10.61
N GLY A 197 -5.53 -8.59 -10.91
CA GLY A 197 -4.66 -9.45 -11.72
C GLY A 197 -3.34 -9.81 -11.03
N VAL A 198 -3.30 -9.75 -9.69
CA VAL A 198 -2.13 -10.16 -8.89
C VAL A 198 -2.27 -11.67 -8.64
N THR A 199 -1.90 -12.46 -9.63
CA THR A 199 -1.76 -13.93 -9.49
C THR A 199 -0.51 -14.25 -8.67
N SER A 200 -0.63 -15.21 -7.75
CA SER A 200 0.51 -15.77 -6.99
C SER A 200 1.36 -16.63 -7.87
#